data_5861b9b0b088455d79f59522146c5073
#
_entry.id   5861b9b0b088455d79f59522146c5073
#
_cell.length_a   1.000
_cell.length_b   1.000
_cell.length_c   1.000
_cell.angle_alpha   90.00
_cell.angle_beta   90.00
_cell.angle_gamma   90.00
#
_symmetry.space_group_name_H-M   'P 1'
#
loop_
_entity.id
_entity.type
_entity.pdbx_description
1 polymer ?
#
loop_
_entity_poly.entity_id
_entity_poly.type
_entity_poly.pdbx_seq_one_letter_code
_entity_poly.pdbx_strand_id
1 'polypeptide(L)'
;LGVDPSALYRYFPSKDGLLLMVADGIIQEALENFTESGHWRKDLFDVLSRVHRAYLSHPQVALSAVTRVTRLPAEMEFTELMLRVLETSGIPPSSAVIAYRSLEDTMLAWTGFRANVLLMNDAEAEMQDWEQVYRNADVARFPRVVAQAIPMTAVSLQEGFETALNLLLDGITFQISRRYSSESNSDGTS
;
A
#
# COMPACT_ATOMS: atom_id res chain seq x y z
N LEU A 1 26.38 10.83 -14.83
CA LEU A 1 27.00 11.16 -13.53
C LEU A 1 28.29 10.34 -13.41
N GLY A 2 29.47 11.00 -13.57
CA GLY A 2 30.79 10.37 -13.51
C GLY A 2 31.27 10.16 -12.06
N VAL A 3 30.51 9.43 -11.26
CA VAL A 3 30.90 9.08 -9.89
C VAL A 3 31.60 7.72 -9.95
N ASP A 4 32.83 7.66 -9.44
CA ASP A 4 33.59 6.42 -9.33
C ASP A 4 32.84 5.42 -8.43
N PRO A 5 32.50 4.21 -8.92
CA PRO A 5 31.84 3.18 -8.11
C PRO A 5 32.56 2.89 -6.79
N SER A 6 33.88 3.00 -6.74
CA SER A 6 34.70 2.78 -5.54
C SER A 6 34.44 3.82 -4.44
N ALA A 7 34.04 5.04 -4.80
CA ALA A 7 33.66 6.07 -3.84
C ALA A 7 32.32 5.75 -3.15
N LEU A 8 31.38 5.13 -3.86
CA LEU A 8 30.12 4.68 -3.28
C LEU A 8 30.32 3.57 -2.23
N TYR A 9 31.17 2.58 -2.52
CA TYR A 9 31.44 1.48 -1.57
C TYR A 9 32.16 1.94 -0.29
N ARG A 10 32.77 3.11 -0.28
CA ARG A 10 33.39 3.69 0.93
C ARG A 10 32.37 4.26 1.91
N TYR A 11 31.21 4.66 1.40
CA TYR A 11 30.08 5.18 2.20
C TYR A 11 29.02 4.11 2.49
N PHE A 12 28.93 3.08 1.65
CA PHE A 12 27.91 2.02 1.73
C PHE A 12 28.59 0.65 1.82
N PRO A 13 28.54 -0.01 2.98
CA PRO A 13 29.23 -1.29 3.17
C PRO A 13 28.61 -2.44 2.37
N SER A 14 27.41 -2.27 1.77
CA SER A 14 26.79 -3.26 0.92
C SER A 14 25.80 -2.65 -0.05
N LYS A 15 25.53 -3.35 -1.18
CA LYS A 15 24.47 -3.00 -2.14
C LYS A 15 23.09 -2.93 -1.46
N ASP A 16 22.85 -3.81 -0.51
CA ASP A 16 21.60 -3.85 0.26
C ASP A 16 21.43 -2.61 1.12
N GLY A 17 22.49 -2.14 1.80
CA GLY A 17 22.45 -0.90 2.56
C GLY A 17 22.15 0.33 1.69
N LEU A 18 22.75 0.40 0.49
CA LEU A 18 22.44 1.45 -0.46
C LEU A 18 20.97 1.41 -0.91
N LEU A 19 20.43 0.24 -1.21
CA LEU A 19 19.02 0.08 -1.60
C LEU A 19 18.07 0.53 -0.50
N LEU A 20 18.35 0.19 0.76
CA LEU A 20 17.52 0.64 1.89
C LEU A 20 17.55 2.16 2.08
N MET A 21 18.72 2.80 1.88
CA MET A 21 18.81 4.27 1.93
C MET A 21 18.06 4.94 0.79
N VAL A 22 18.12 4.39 -0.43
CA VAL A 22 17.33 4.90 -1.56
C VAL A 22 15.84 4.73 -1.28
N ALA A 23 15.43 3.59 -0.73
CA ALA A 23 14.05 3.32 -0.33
C ALA A 23 13.55 4.32 0.73
N ASP A 24 14.37 4.62 1.73
CA ASP A 24 14.06 5.61 2.76
C ASP A 24 13.95 7.02 2.18
N GLY A 25 14.86 7.39 1.25
CA GLY A 25 14.79 8.66 0.53
C GLY A 25 13.51 8.82 -0.30
N ILE A 26 13.00 7.73 -0.88
CA ILE A 26 11.72 7.72 -1.59
C ILE A 26 10.55 7.99 -0.62
N ILE A 27 10.58 7.40 0.58
CA ILE A 27 9.59 7.69 1.63
C ILE A 27 9.68 9.16 2.05
N GLN A 28 10.89 9.67 2.28
CA GLN A 28 11.12 11.07 2.63
C GLN A 28 10.51 12.02 1.60
N GLU A 29 10.78 11.80 0.31
CA GLU A 29 10.20 12.59 -0.78
C GLU A 29 8.67 12.53 -0.78
N ALA A 30 8.09 11.35 -0.53
CA ALA A 30 6.64 11.20 -0.46
C ALA A 30 6.00 11.98 0.70
N LEU A 31 6.73 12.14 1.81
CA LEU A 31 6.28 12.90 2.98
C LEU A 31 6.53 14.41 2.85
N GLU A 32 7.40 14.84 1.93
CA GLU A 32 7.64 16.26 1.70
C GLU A 32 6.33 17.00 1.38
N ASN A 33 6.10 18.10 2.09
CA ASN A 33 4.88 18.91 1.95
C ASN A 33 3.57 18.15 2.23
N PHE A 34 3.61 16.99 2.87
CA PHE A 34 2.39 16.38 3.40
C PHE A 34 1.93 17.17 4.62
N THR A 35 0.65 17.53 4.63
CA THR A 35 0.02 18.22 5.75
C THR A 35 -1.26 17.49 6.11
N GLU A 36 -1.38 17.12 7.38
CA GLU A 36 -2.59 16.50 7.92
C GLU A 36 -3.78 17.47 7.78
N SER A 37 -4.88 16.96 7.22
CA SER A 37 -6.11 17.74 7.04
C SER A 37 -7.00 17.76 8.28
N GLY A 38 -6.68 16.91 9.27
CA GLY A 38 -7.50 16.63 10.44
C GLY A 38 -8.63 15.63 10.18
N HIS A 39 -8.72 15.07 8.97
CA HIS A 39 -9.64 14.00 8.59
C HIS A 39 -8.87 12.69 8.46
N TRP A 40 -8.81 11.91 9.52
CA TRP A 40 -7.98 10.71 9.65
C TRP A 40 -8.07 9.77 8.43
N ARG A 41 -9.29 9.52 7.92
CA ARG A 41 -9.50 8.64 6.77
C ARG A 41 -8.83 9.17 5.50
N LYS A 42 -8.98 10.48 5.24
CA LYS A 42 -8.37 11.15 4.11
C LYS A 42 -6.85 11.16 4.24
N ASP A 43 -6.36 11.46 5.44
CA ASP A 43 -4.92 11.59 5.70
C ASP A 43 -4.22 10.24 5.53
N LEU A 44 -4.79 9.14 6.04
CA LEU A 44 -4.28 7.78 5.81
C LEU A 44 -4.30 7.39 4.33
N PHE A 45 -5.39 7.66 3.63
CA PHE A 45 -5.49 7.36 2.20
C PHE A 45 -4.45 8.15 1.39
N ASP A 46 -4.32 9.44 1.68
CA ASP A 46 -3.41 10.33 0.95
C ASP A 46 -1.94 9.97 1.18
N VAL A 47 -1.52 9.73 2.42
CA VAL A 47 -0.11 9.40 2.72
C VAL A 47 0.28 8.04 2.12
N LEU A 48 -0.56 7.02 2.24
CA LEU A 48 -0.33 5.70 1.65
C LEU A 48 -0.25 5.78 0.12
N SER A 49 -1.15 6.56 -0.50
CA SER A 49 -1.13 6.77 -1.94
C SER A 49 0.10 7.55 -2.43
N ARG A 50 0.63 8.47 -1.62
CA ARG A 50 1.88 9.20 -1.92
C ARG A 50 3.07 8.26 -1.92
N VAL A 51 3.25 7.48 -0.86
CA VAL A 51 4.35 6.52 -0.74
C VAL A 51 4.27 5.46 -1.85
N HIS A 52 3.08 4.91 -2.11
CA HIS A 52 2.85 3.99 -3.23
C HIS A 52 3.32 4.58 -4.57
N ARG A 53 2.88 5.80 -4.91
CA ARG A 53 3.28 6.47 -6.17
C ARG A 53 4.77 6.76 -6.24
N ALA A 54 5.38 7.22 -5.15
CA ALA A 54 6.80 7.50 -5.09
C ALA A 54 7.63 6.24 -5.37
N TYR A 55 7.27 5.10 -4.75
CA TYR A 55 7.91 3.82 -5.05
C TYR A 55 7.75 3.41 -6.52
N LEU A 56 6.56 3.60 -7.11
CA LEU A 56 6.32 3.23 -8.51
C LEU A 56 7.09 4.07 -9.53
N SER A 57 7.57 5.26 -9.15
CA SER A 57 8.53 6.03 -9.96
C SER A 57 9.91 5.35 -10.05
N HIS A 58 10.17 4.38 -9.15
CA HIS A 58 11.41 3.61 -9.07
C HIS A 58 11.14 2.11 -8.92
N PRO A 59 10.52 1.43 -9.92
CA PRO A 59 9.98 0.08 -9.76
C PRO A 59 11.02 -0.98 -9.37
N GLN A 60 12.26 -0.85 -9.82
CA GLN A 60 13.34 -1.77 -9.42
C GLN A 60 13.69 -1.64 -7.93
N VAL A 61 13.69 -0.42 -7.39
CA VAL A 61 13.89 -0.18 -5.96
C VAL A 61 12.69 -0.69 -5.18
N ALA A 62 11.46 -0.41 -5.66
CA ALA A 62 10.23 -0.89 -5.05
C ALA A 62 10.26 -2.40 -4.82
N LEU A 63 10.53 -3.22 -5.85
CA LEU A 63 10.61 -4.68 -5.72
C LEU A 63 11.62 -5.14 -4.65
N SER A 64 12.71 -4.41 -4.48
CA SER A 64 13.74 -4.75 -3.51
C SER A 64 13.39 -4.29 -2.09
N ALA A 65 12.58 -3.24 -1.95
CA ALA A 65 12.26 -2.59 -0.69
C ALA A 65 10.98 -3.10 -0.03
N VAL A 66 9.93 -3.45 -0.81
CA VAL A 66 8.60 -3.81 -0.27
C VAL A 66 8.56 -4.99 0.71
N THR A 67 9.62 -5.79 0.77
CA THR A 67 9.75 -6.91 1.72
C THR A 67 10.69 -6.61 2.88
N ARG A 68 11.17 -5.37 3.00
CA ARG A 68 12.20 -4.97 3.97
C ARG A 68 11.78 -3.72 4.73
N VAL A 69 12.11 -3.66 6.00
CA VAL A 69 12.03 -2.46 6.84
C VAL A 69 13.35 -1.72 6.72
N THR A 70 13.33 -0.43 6.36
CA THR A 70 14.57 0.35 6.19
C THR A 70 15.27 0.59 7.52
N ARG A 71 14.50 0.79 8.60
CA ARG A 71 14.95 1.18 9.96
C ARG A 71 15.70 2.51 9.96
N LEU A 72 15.37 3.37 9.03
CA LEU A 72 15.95 4.68 8.80
C LEU A 72 14.94 5.78 9.15
N PRO A 73 15.35 7.05 9.24
CA PRO A 73 14.49 8.12 9.77
C PRO A 73 13.17 8.30 9.04
N ALA A 74 13.13 8.26 7.72
CA ALA A 74 11.90 8.54 6.98
C ALA A 74 10.85 7.43 7.15
N GLU A 75 11.27 6.18 7.25
CA GLU A 75 10.35 5.07 7.57
C GLU A 75 9.79 5.22 9.00
N MET A 76 10.62 5.62 9.96
CA MET A 76 10.13 5.89 11.32
C MET A 76 9.17 7.08 11.37
N GLU A 77 9.43 8.15 10.61
CA GLU A 77 8.54 9.31 10.49
C GLU A 77 7.20 8.94 9.84
N PHE A 78 7.23 8.09 8.80
CA PHE A 78 6.02 7.55 8.18
C PHE A 78 5.20 6.72 9.19
N THR A 79 5.85 5.83 9.92
CA THR A 79 5.20 4.99 10.95
C THR A 79 4.58 5.85 12.05
N GLU A 80 5.32 6.83 12.56
CA GLU A 80 4.84 7.78 13.57
C GLU A 80 3.63 8.58 13.09
N LEU A 81 3.68 9.09 11.85
CA LEU A 81 2.55 9.78 11.23
C LEU A 81 1.32 8.89 11.14
N MET A 82 1.47 7.67 10.64
CA MET A 82 0.36 6.72 10.51
C MET A 82 -0.29 6.39 11.86
N LEU A 83 0.52 6.10 12.88
CA LEU A 83 0.01 5.78 14.22
C LEU A 83 -0.68 6.99 14.84
N ARG A 84 -0.12 8.18 14.74
CA ARG A 84 -0.72 9.43 15.24
C ARG A 84 -2.07 9.70 14.58
N VAL A 85 -2.17 9.54 13.26
CA VAL A 85 -3.45 9.72 12.54
C VAL A 85 -4.48 8.67 12.97
N LEU A 86 -4.06 7.42 13.18
CA LEU A 86 -4.94 6.37 13.71
C LEU A 86 -5.43 6.69 15.12
N GLU A 87 -4.59 7.23 16.01
CA GLU A 87 -5.02 7.65 17.34
C GLU A 87 -6.14 8.71 17.28
N THR A 88 -6.02 9.69 16.36
CA THR A 88 -7.06 10.73 16.19
C THR A 88 -8.38 10.18 15.63
N SER A 89 -8.37 8.98 15.04
CA SER A 89 -9.58 8.34 14.50
C SER A 89 -10.56 7.85 15.57
N GLY A 90 -10.09 7.67 16.82
CA GLY A 90 -10.85 7.05 17.89
C GLY A 90 -10.85 5.53 17.90
N ILE A 91 -10.02 4.88 17.06
CA ILE A 91 -9.81 3.42 17.12
C ILE A 91 -9.17 3.04 18.48
N PRO A 92 -9.52 1.89 19.09
CA PRO A 92 -8.85 1.43 20.30
C PRO A 92 -7.34 1.27 20.08
N PRO A 93 -6.48 1.66 21.04
CA PRO A 93 -5.02 1.55 20.90
C PRO A 93 -4.53 0.15 20.55
N SER A 94 -5.18 -0.90 21.09
CA SER A 94 -4.87 -2.31 20.76
C SER A 94 -5.17 -2.67 19.31
N SER A 95 -6.10 -1.97 18.67
CA SER A 95 -6.48 -2.18 17.27
C SER A 95 -5.68 -1.28 16.32
N ALA A 96 -5.15 -0.16 16.80
CA ALA A 96 -4.42 0.82 15.98
C ALA A 96 -3.17 0.19 15.32
N VAL A 97 -2.41 -0.60 16.07
CA VAL A 97 -1.21 -1.29 15.54
C VAL A 97 -1.58 -2.31 14.47
N ILE A 98 -2.68 -3.05 14.66
CA ILE A 98 -3.17 -4.03 13.67
C ILE A 98 -3.66 -3.29 12.41
N ALA A 99 -4.38 -2.17 12.59
CA ALA A 99 -4.84 -1.34 11.49
C ALA A 99 -3.67 -0.75 10.70
N TYR A 100 -2.66 -0.20 11.39
CA TYR A 100 -1.42 0.28 10.78
C TYR A 100 -0.76 -0.80 9.92
N ARG A 101 -0.50 -1.98 10.50
CA ARG A 101 0.11 -3.10 9.78
C ARG A 101 -0.71 -3.54 8.56
N SER A 102 -2.03 -3.63 8.71
CA SER A 102 -2.92 -4.02 7.60
C SER A 102 -2.88 -3.03 6.44
N LEU A 103 -2.86 -1.73 6.74
CA LEU A 103 -2.78 -0.67 5.74
C LEU A 103 -1.41 -0.65 5.06
N GLU A 104 -0.33 -0.69 5.83
CA GLU A 104 1.05 -0.69 5.34
C GLU A 104 1.33 -1.93 4.47
N ASP A 105 1.05 -3.14 4.99
CA ASP A 105 1.29 -4.39 4.28
C ASP A 105 0.48 -4.45 2.97
N THR A 106 -0.76 -3.93 2.96
CA THR A 106 -1.58 -3.82 1.75
C THR A 106 -0.94 -2.86 0.74
N MET A 107 -0.51 -1.68 1.18
CA MET A 107 0.18 -0.72 0.31
C MET A 107 1.46 -1.32 -0.28
N LEU A 108 2.29 -1.97 0.54
CA LEU A 108 3.53 -2.60 0.09
C LEU A 108 3.27 -3.75 -0.89
N ALA A 109 2.27 -4.61 -0.63
CA ALA A 109 1.90 -5.72 -1.51
C ALA A 109 1.46 -5.20 -2.89
N TRP A 110 0.57 -4.20 -2.94
CA TRP A 110 0.14 -3.58 -4.20
C TRP A 110 1.29 -2.86 -4.91
N THR A 111 2.18 -2.21 -4.17
CA THR A 111 3.38 -1.56 -4.72
C THR A 111 4.28 -2.58 -5.40
N GLY A 112 4.58 -3.69 -4.73
CA GLY A 112 5.39 -4.77 -5.29
C GLY A 112 4.75 -5.41 -6.52
N PHE A 113 3.47 -5.70 -6.46
CA PHE A 113 2.73 -6.24 -7.60
C PHE A 113 2.77 -5.30 -8.82
N ARG A 114 2.43 -4.01 -8.64
CA ARG A 114 2.50 -3.02 -9.72
C ARG A 114 3.90 -2.80 -10.24
N ALA A 115 4.89 -2.72 -9.37
CA ALA A 115 6.29 -2.58 -9.77
C ALA A 115 6.75 -3.76 -10.66
N ASN A 116 6.31 -4.99 -10.33
CA ASN A 116 6.57 -6.15 -11.16
C ASN A 116 5.93 -6.00 -12.55
N VAL A 117 4.65 -5.62 -12.62
CA VAL A 117 3.96 -5.41 -13.90
C VAL A 117 4.62 -4.33 -14.74
N LEU A 118 5.07 -3.21 -14.13
CA LEU A 118 5.79 -2.13 -14.83
C LEU A 118 7.14 -2.58 -15.42
N LEU A 119 7.73 -3.65 -14.89
CA LEU A 119 9.00 -4.21 -15.37
C LEU A 119 8.82 -5.39 -16.32
N MET A 120 7.60 -5.86 -16.55
CA MET A 120 7.30 -6.88 -17.54
C MET A 120 7.42 -6.31 -18.96
N ASN A 121 8.06 -7.08 -19.85
CA ASN A 121 8.22 -6.66 -21.25
C ASN A 121 6.89 -6.71 -22.04
N ASP A 122 6.00 -7.64 -21.68
CA ASP A 122 4.79 -7.96 -22.45
C ASP A 122 3.54 -7.99 -21.54
N ALA A 123 3.41 -7.02 -20.60
CA ALA A 123 2.30 -6.95 -19.65
C ALA A 123 0.91 -6.87 -20.32
N GLU A 124 0.83 -6.21 -21.47
CA GLU A 124 -0.42 -6.11 -22.24
C GLU A 124 -0.79 -7.46 -22.88
N ALA A 125 0.17 -8.17 -23.44
CA ALA A 125 -0.06 -9.51 -24.01
C ALA A 125 -0.51 -10.50 -22.94
N GLU A 126 0.13 -10.49 -21.77
CA GLU A 126 -0.26 -11.33 -20.62
C GLU A 126 -1.70 -11.07 -20.19
N MET A 127 -2.12 -9.81 -20.17
CA MET A 127 -3.49 -9.42 -19.82
C MET A 127 -4.50 -9.89 -20.86
N GLN A 128 -4.18 -9.79 -22.15
CA GLN A 128 -5.00 -10.29 -23.25
C GLN A 128 -5.13 -11.82 -23.23
N ASP A 129 -4.04 -12.52 -22.97
CA ASP A 129 -4.04 -13.98 -22.84
C ASP A 129 -4.90 -14.42 -21.64
N TRP A 130 -4.82 -13.74 -20.51
CA TRP A 130 -5.67 -14.01 -19.36
C TRP A 130 -7.16 -13.86 -19.72
N GLU A 131 -7.55 -12.76 -20.36
CA GLU A 131 -8.94 -12.54 -20.80
C GLU A 131 -9.39 -13.67 -21.73
N GLN A 132 -8.58 -14.01 -22.73
CA GLN A 132 -8.94 -15.01 -23.72
C GLN A 132 -9.11 -16.39 -23.09
N VAL A 133 -8.22 -16.81 -22.20
CA VAL A 133 -8.32 -18.08 -21.47
C VAL A 133 -9.62 -18.15 -20.67
N TYR A 134 -9.99 -17.08 -19.98
CA TYR A 134 -11.20 -17.05 -19.18
C TYR A 134 -12.50 -17.02 -20.02
N ARG A 135 -12.50 -16.31 -21.13
CA ARG A 135 -13.64 -16.27 -22.07
C ARG A 135 -13.90 -17.63 -22.74
N ASN A 136 -12.84 -18.40 -22.98
CA ASN A 136 -12.89 -19.70 -23.64
C ASN A 136 -13.00 -20.88 -22.68
N ALA A 137 -13.11 -20.63 -21.37
CA ALA A 137 -13.25 -21.69 -20.39
C ALA A 137 -14.58 -22.45 -20.54
N ASP A 138 -14.64 -23.70 -20.04
CA ASP A 138 -15.85 -24.50 -20.05
C ASP A 138 -16.96 -23.82 -19.22
N VAL A 139 -17.97 -23.27 -19.89
CA VAL A 139 -19.09 -22.55 -19.27
C VAL A 139 -19.92 -23.45 -18.36
N ALA A 140 -20.00 -24.76 -18.61
CA ALA A 140 -20.73 -25.68 -17.74
C ALA A 140 -20.03 -25.86 -16.39
N ARG A 141 -18.71 -25.81 -16.39
CA ARG A 141 -17.87 -25.93 -15.20
C ARG A 141 -17.57 -24.57 -14.54
N PHE A 142 -17.38 -23.52 -15.36
CA PHE A 142 -16.92 -22.20 -14.89
C PHE A 142 -17.83 -21.04 -15.35
N PRO A 143 -19.14 -21.09 -15.12
CA PRO A 143 -20.08 -20.10 -15.66
C PRO A 143 -19.80 -18.66 -15.21
N ARG A 144 -19.33 -18.47 -13.97
CA ARG A 144 -19.01 -17.15 -13.42
C ARG A 144 -17.71 -16.59 -13.98
N VAL A 145 -16.70 -17.44 -14.20
CA VAL A 145 -15.43 -17.04 -14.81
C VAL A 145 -15.67 -16.51 -16.21
N VAL A 146 -16.41 -17.25 -17.02
CA VAL A 146 -16.74 -16.84 -18.40
C VAL A 146 -17.54 -15.54 -18.42
N ALA A 147 -18.57 -15.42 -17.57
CA ALA A 147 -19.42 -14.23 -17.50
C ALA A 147 -18.65 -12.97 -17.03
N GLN A 148 -17.60 -13.12 -16.21
CA GLN A 148 -16.85 -12.00 -15.65
C GLN A 148 -15.45 -11.81 -16.27
N ALA A 149 -15.11 -12.54 -17.33
CA ALA A 149 -13.78 -12.47 -17.96
C ALA A 149 -13.38 -11.03 -18.33
N ILE A 150 -14.24 -10.32 -19.07
CA ILE A 150 -14.00 -8.93 -19.48
C ILE A 150 -14.01 -7.96 -18.28
N PRO A 151 -15.02 -7.95 -17.39
CA PRO A 151 -15.00 -7.10 -16.22
C PRO A 151 -13.76 -7.27 -15.33
N MET A 152 -13.28 -8.52 -15.16
CA MET A 152 -12.12 -8.79 -14.33
C MET A 152 -10.82 -8.20 -14.89
N THR A 153 -10.62 -8.26 -16.19
CA THR A 153 -9.43 -7.72 -16.86
C THR A 153 -9.51 -6.20 -17.11
N ALA A 154 -10.71 -5.63 -17.06
CA ALA A 154 -10.92 -4.19 -17.19
C ALA A 154 -10.59 -3.39 -15.92
N VAL A 155 -10.52 -4.05 -14.73
CA VAL A 155 -10.14 -3.37 -13.48
C VAL A 155 -8.67 -2.96 -13.55
N SER A 156 -8.43 -1.65 -13.50
CA SER A 156 -7.06 -1.13 -13.48
C SER A 156 -6.36 -1.44 -12.15
N LEU A 157 -5.04 -1.58 -12.19
CA LEU A 157 -4.24 -1.80 -10.97
C LEU A 157 -4.35 -0.62 -9.98
N GLN A 158 -4.57 0.60 -10.48
CA GLN A 158 -4.81 1.77 -9.64
C GLN A 158 -6.15 1.67 -8.91
N GLU A 159 -7.22 1.33 -9.64
CA GLU A 159 -8.55 1.13 -9.07
C GLU A 159 -8.57 0.00 -8.04
N GLY A 160 -7.88 -1.10 -8.32
CA GLY A 160 -7.72 -2.21 -7.38
C GLY A 160 -7.04 -1.79 -6.08
N PHE A 161 -5.94 -1.02 -6.17
CA PHE A 161 -5.24 -0.47 -5.01
C PHE A 161 -6.13 0.47 -4.18
N GLU A 162 -6.76 1.45 -4.83
CA GLU A 162 -7.61 2.42 -4.14
C GLU A 162 -8.82 1.75 -3.48
N THR A 163 -9.42 0.76 -4.15
CA THR A 163 -10.52 -0.04 -3.60
C THR A 163 -10.06 -0.83 -2.38
N ALA A 164 -8.90 -1.49 -2.44
CA ALA A 164 -8.37 -2.25 -1.31
C ALA A 164 -8.13 -1.35 -0.08
N LEU A 165 -7.54 -0.17 -0.26
CA LEU A 165 -7.37 0.79 0.83
C LEU A 165 -8.72 1.27 1.39
N ASN A 166 -9.68 1.59 0.53
CA ASN A 166 -10.99 2.05 0.97
C ASN A 166 -11.73 0.98 1.78
N LEU A 167 -11.68 -0.29 1.36
CA LEU A 167 -12.28 -1.39 2.11
C LEU A 167 -11.66 -1.54 3.53
N LEU A 168 -10.35 -1.36 3.66
CA LEU A 168 -9.69 -1.37 4.97
C LEU A 168 -10.10 -0.16 5.83
N LEU A 169 -10.14 1.04 5.25
CA LEU A 169 -10.57 2.25 5.93
C LEU A 169 -12.05 2.18 6.35
N ASP A 170 -12.92 1.54 5.56
CA ASP A 170 -14.31 1.25 5.92
C ASP A 170 -14.38 0.27 7.09
N GLY A 171 -13.53 -0.77 7.10
CA GLY A 171 -13.39 -1.69 8.21
C GLY A 171 -12.99 -0.98 9.52
N ILE A 172 -12.06 -0.03 9.46
CA ILE A 172 -11.65 0.80 10.60
C ILE A 172 -12.83 1.65 11.08
N THR A 173 -13.53 2.32 10.17
CA THR A 173 -14.73 3.12 10.49
C THR A 173 -15.79 2.28 11.20
N PHE A 174 -16.01 1.05 10.74
CA PHE A 174 -16.95 0.12 11.37
C PHE A 174 -16.52 -0.27 12.78
N GLN A 175 -15.23 -0.51 13.03
CA GLN A 175 -14.72 -0.82 14.37
C GLN A 175 -14.92 0.34 15.34
N ILE A 176 -14.67 1.57 14.88
CA ILE A 176 -14.90 2.79 15.66
C ILE A 176 -16.38 2.92 16.04
N SER A 177 -17.30 2.77 15.08
CA SER A 177 -18.75 2.90 15.33
C SER A 177 -19.28 1.85 16.30
N ARG A 178 -18.80 0.60 16.23
CA ARG A 178 -19.17 -0.45 17.18
C ARG A 178 -18.78 -0.14 18.62
N ARG A 179 -17.63 0.51 18.81
CA ARG A 179 -17.20 0.92 20.15
C ARG A 179 -18.17 1.93 20.77
N TYR A 180 -18.51 2.98 20.03
CA TYR A 180 -19.46 4.00 20.52
C TYR A 180 -20.83 3.40 20.86
N SER A 181 -21.30 2.42 20.08
CA SER A 181 -22.56 1.72 20.35
C SER A 181 -22.51 0.84 21.61
N SER A 182 -21.36 0.26 21.94
CA SER A 182 -21.19 -0.55 23.15
C SER A 182 -21.06 0.29 24.42
N GLU A 183 -20.40 1.44 24.34
CA GLU A 183 -20.26 2.39 25.47
C GLU A 183 -21.61 3.04 25.82
N SER A 184 -22.41 3.44 24.83
CA SER A 184 -23.75 4.03 25.06
C SER A 184 -24.77 3.05 25.67
N ASN A 185 -24.62 1.74 25.44
CA ASN A 185 -25.48 0.71 26.06
C ASN A 185 -25.08 0.35 27.50
N SER A 186 -23.83 0.61 27.91
CA SER A 186 -23.36 0.37 29.26
C SER A 186 -23.78 1.47 30.26
N ASP A 187 -23.92 2.71 29.79
CA ASP A 187 -24.32 3.84 30.62
C ASP A 187 -25.85 3.93 30.87
N GLY A 188 -26.66 3.17 30.12
CA GLY A 188 -28.12 3.14 30.25
C GLY A 188 -28.66 2.13 31.27
N THR A 189 -27.80 1.39 31.99
CA THR A 189 -28.18 0.29 32.89
C THR A 189 -27.81 0.56 34.36
N SER A 190 -27.65 1.79 34.78
CA SER A 190 -27.37 2.18 36.18
C SER A 190 -28.55 2.90 36.81
#